data_42bbedfac67d5a5153727be9c9a7247d
#
_entry.id   42bbedfac67d5a5153727be9c9a7247d
#
_cell.length_a   1.000
_cell.length_b   1.000
_cell.length_c   1.000
_cell.angle_alpha   90.00
_cell.angle_beta   90.00
_cell.angle_gamma   90.00
#
_symmetry.space_group_name_H-M   'P 1'
#
loop_
_entity.id
_entity.type
_entity.pdbx_description
1 polymer ?
#
loop_
_entity_poly.entity_id
_entity_poly.type
_entity_poly.pdbx_seq_one_letter_code
_entity_poly.pdbx_strand_id
1 'polypeptide(L)'
;RTYETVTNQASRISVMRVFCKYLNDIGIPAYIPPKRITRKRSRYDAHIYTDEELQSFFDAVDKSQSVPDSCPYRADVMPVFFRILYTSGMRVSELRLARIRDINLGEGYITIHEAKNHKERYVPIHPLLTDKCKELKENIHVHSSDDEYFFMLLPGRPMTLGNVYKN
;
A
#
# COMPACT_ATOMS: atom_id res chain seq x y z
N ARG A 1 -1.56 -29.91 6.31
CA ARG A 1 -1.79 -29.66 4.88
C ARG A 1 -2.55 -28.35 4.76
N THR A 2 -1.87 -27.26 4.35
CA THR A 2 -2.51 -25.99 4.00
C THR A 2 -3.27 -26.20 2.70
N TYR A 3 -4.61 -26.25 2.78
CA TYR A 3 -5.44 -26.35 1.58
C TYR A 3 -5.39 -25.00 0.84
N GLU A 4 -4.94 -25.06 -0.41
CA GLU A 4 -4.95 -23.91 -1.31
C GLU A 4 -6.40 -23.49 -1.61
N THR A 5 -6.66 -22.18 -1.59
CA THR A 5 -8.01 -21.65 -1.93
C THR A 5 -8.32 -21.87 -3.41
N VAL A 6 -9.60 -22.06 -3.73
CA VAL A 6 -10.08 -22.25 -5.13
C VAL A 6 -9.64 -21.08 -6.03
N THR A 7 -9.56 -19.85 -5.49
CA THR A 7 -9.09 -18.68 -6.23
C THR A 7 -7.61 -18.80 -6.61
N ASN A 8 -6.77 -19.27 -5.70
CA ASN A 8 -5.34 -19.46 -5.96
C ASN A 8 -5.11 -20.59 -6.97
N GLN A 9 -5.85 -21.69 -6.87
CA GLN A 9 -5.83 -22.77 -7.86
C GLN A 9 -6.22 -22.24 -9.25
N ALA A 10 -7.28 -21.44 -9.35
CA ALA A 10 -7.72 -20.85 -10.60
C ALA A 10 -6.65 -19.94 -11.23
N SER A 11 -5.98 -19.13 -10.41
CA SER A 11 -4.90 -18.26 -10.86
C SER A 11 -3.71 -19.05 -11.38
N ARG A 12 -3.30 -20.10 -10.67
CA ARG A 12 -2.20 -20.99 -11.09
C ARG A 12 -2.52 -21.71 -12.39
N ILE A 13 -3.74 -22.25 -12.53
CA ILE A 13 -4.18 -22.91 -13.78
C ILE A 13 -4.17 -21.90 -14.94
N SER A 14 -4.58 -20.67 -14.72
CA SER A 14 -4.51 -19.62 -15.76
C SER A 14 -3.08 -19.37 -16.24
N VAL A 15 -2.14 -19.25 -15.33
CA VAL A 15 -0.71 -19.08 -15.67
C VAL A 15 -0.19 -20.32 -16.43
N MET A 16 -0.47 -21.53 -15.92
CA MET A 16 -0.06 -22.78 -16.60
C MET A 16 -0.63 -22.89 -18.02
N ARG A 17 -1.88 -22.47 -18.22
CA ARG A 17 -2.49 -22.47 -19.56
C ARG A 17 -1.75 -21.55 -20.53
N VAL A 18 -1.36 -20.34 -20.09
CA VAL A 18 -0.58 -19.41 -20.92
C VAL A 18 0.76 -20.02 -21.28
N PHE A 19 1.44 -20.61 -20.28
CA PHE A 19 2.73 -21.27 -20.51
C PHE A 19 2.64 -22.48 -21.44
N CYS A 20 1.63 -23.36 -21.26
CA CYS A 20 1.43 -24.51 -22.16
C CYS A 20 1.09 -24.10 -23.60
N LYS A 21 0.36 -22.99 -23.78
CA LYS A 21 0.14 -22.43 -25.12
C LYS A 21 1.45 -21.99 -25.76
N TYR A 22 2.24 -21.23 -25.04
CA TYR A 22 3.55 -20.79 -25.52
C TYR A 22 4.45 -21.97 -25.91
N LEU A 23 4.49 -23.06 -25.10
CA LEU A 23 5.25 -24.25 -25.45
C LEU A 23 4.77 -24.86 -26.78
N ASN A 24 3.45 -24.99 -26.99
CA ASN A 24 2.90 -25.49 -28.26
C ASN A 24 3.25 -24.56 -29.43
N ASP A 25 3.23 -23.25 -29.23
CA ASP A 25 3.57 -22.27 -30.26
C ASP A 25 5.03 -22.38 -30.74
N ILE A 26 5.93 -22.79 -29.85
CA ILE A 26 7.36 -23.05 -30.18
C ILE A 26 7.64 -24.51 -30.57
N GLY A 27 6.60 -25.32 -30.79
CA GLY A 27 6.72 -26.70 -31.26
C GLY A 27 6.97 -27.77 -30.18
N ILE A 28 6.85 -27.40 -28.89
CA ILE A 28 6.96 -28.36 -27.77
C ILE A 28 5.56 -28.79 -27.36
N PRO A 29 5.18 -30.06 -27.56
CA PRO A 29 3.85 -30.56 -27.20
C PRO A 29 3.58 -30.43 -25.70
N ALA A 30 2.54 -29.68 -25.31
CA ALA A 30 2.13 -29.50 -23.94
C ALA A 30 0.60 -29.57 -23.79
N TYR A 31 0.14 -30.27 -22.76
CA TYR A 31 -1.28 -30.38 -22.44
C TYR A 31 -1.79 -29.05 -21.89
N ILE A 32 -2.85 -28.48 -22.49
CA ILE A 32 -3.51 -27.26 -22.03
C ILE A 32 -4.69 -27.62 -21.13
N PRO A 33 -4.62 -27.37 -19.81
CA PRO A 33 -5.73 -27.65 -18.89
C PRO A 33 -7.03 -26.96 -19.31
N PRO A 34 -8.23 -27.58 -19.16
CA PRO A 34 -9.50 -26.99 -19.56
C PRO A 34 -9.89 -25.80 -18.70
N LYS A 35 -10.63 -24.83 -19.25
CA LYS A 35 -11.10 -23.62 -18.53
C LYS A 35 -12.08 -23.94 -17.39
N ARG A 36 -12.76 -25.08 -17.43
CA ARG A 36 -13.85 -25.44 -16.49
C ARG A 36 -13.43 -25.77 -15.06
N ILE A 37 -12.13 -25.84 -14.77
CA ILE A 37 -11.63 -26.12 -13.41
C ILE A 37 -11.84 -24.92 -12.46
N THR A 38 -12.20 -23.75 -13.00
CA THR A 38 -12.37 -22.54 -12.19
C THR A 38 -13.85 -22.28 -11.90
N ARG A 39 -14.25 -22.31 -10.61
CA ARG A 39 -15.55 -21.78 -10.19
C ARG A 39 -15.68 -20.30 -10.58
N LYS A 40 -16.90 -19.87 -10.94
CA LYS A 40 -17.23 -18.44 -11.05
C LYS A 40 -16.67 -17.71 -9.81
N ARG A 41 -15.87 -16.66 -10.04
CA ARG A 41 -15.49 -15.75 -8.96
C ARG A 41 -16.79 -15.26 -8.31
N SER A 42 -16.93 -15.40 -7.01
CA SER A 42 -17.96 -14.67 -6.29
C SER A 42 -17.72 -13.18 -6.58
N ARG A 43 -18.76 -12.48 -6.99
CA ARG A 43 -18.70 -11.03 -7.15
C ARG A 43 -18.45 -10.46 -5.74
N TYR A 44 -17.31 -9.83 -5.55
CA TYR A 44 -17.05 -9.09 -4.34
C TYR A 44 -17.73 -7.73 -4.50
N ASP A 45 -18.76 -7.50 -3.72
CA ASP A 45 -19.35 -6.18 -3.63
C ASP A 45 -18.50 -5.35 -2.65
N ALA A 46 -17.88 -4.30 -3.20
CA ALA A 46 -17.07 -3.41 -2.38
C ALA A 46 -17.96 -2.68 -1.36
N HIS A 47 -17.56 -2.71 -0.08
CA HIS A 47 -18.22 -1.90 0.94
C HIS A 47 -17.91 -0.42 0.69
N ILE A 48 -18.95 0.39 0.64
CA ILE A 48 -18.83 1.85 0.57
C ILE A 48 -19.06 2.36 2.00
N TYR A 49 -18.03 2.96 2.58
CA TYR A 49 -18.09 3.48 3.95
C TYR A 49 -19.03 4.67 4.03
N THR A 50 -19.86 4.71 5.09
CA THR A 50 -20.64 5.89 5.43
C THR A 50 -19.77 6.95 6.09
N ASP A 51 -20.29 8.19 6.21
CA ASP A 51 -19.54 9.27 6.86
C ASP A 51 -19.28 8.97 8.35
N GLU A 52 -20.23 8.29 9.03
CA GLU A 52 -20.08 7.86 10.42
C GLU A 52 -19.00 6.79 10.58
N GLU A 53 -18.95 5.83 9.65
CA GLU A 53 -17.90 4.79 9.64
C GLU A 53 -16.52 5.41 9.40
N LEU A 54 -16.40 6.36 8.46
CA LEU A 54 -15.18 7.10 8.20
C LEU A 54 -14.73 7.92 9.40
N GLN A 55 -15.67 8.63 10.05
CA GLN A 55 -15.37 9.40 11.25
C GLN A 55 -14.86 8.47 12.37
N SER A 56 -15.57 7.36 12.61
CA SER A 56 -15.17 6.35 13.61
C SER A 56 -13.79 5.76 13.34
N PHE A 57 -13.48 5.52 12.06
CA PHE A 57 -12.16 5.05 11.64
C PHE A 57 -11.07 6.08 11.96
N PHE A 58 -11.25 7.35 11.58
CA PHE A 58 -10.25 8.39 11.83
C PHE A 58 -10.12 8.70 13.31
N ASP A 59 -11.20 8.67 14.09
CA ASP A 59 -11.15 8.80 15.55
C ASP A 59 -10.33 7.68 16.20
N ALA A 60 -10.44 6.45 15.69
CA ALA A 60 -9.65 5.32 16.17
C ALA A 60 -8.16 5.49 15.79
N VAL A 61 -7.88 5.97 14.59
CA VAL A 61 -6.51 6.26 14.13
C VAL A 61 -5.86 7.36 14.95
N ASP A 62 -6.59 8.42 15.27
CA ASP A 62 -6.10 9.55 16.09
C ASP A 62 -5.82 9.15 17.55
N LYS A 63 -6.48 8.10 18.04
CA LYS A 63 -6.24 7.50 19.36
C LYS A 63 -5.10 6.48 19.37
N SER A 64 -4.41 6.29 18.23
CA SER A 64 -3.27 5.36 18.15
C SER A 64 -2.18 5.73 19.15
N GLN A 65 -1.69 4.74 19.88
CA GLN A 65 -0.65 4.94 20.88
C GLN A 65 0.70 4.45 20.36
N SER A 66 1.74 5.18 20.67
CA SER A 66 3.12 4.78 20.45
C SER A 66 3.58 3.76 21.48
N VAL A 67 4.38 2.78 21.04
CA VAL A 67 5.03 1.81 21.93
C VAL A 67 6.54 1.99 21.78
N PRO A 68 7.25 2.44 22.83
CA PRO A 68 8.65 2.89 22.74
C PRO A 68 9.59 1.92 22.03
N ASP A 69 9.51 0.63 22.33
CA ASP A 69 10.45 -0.37 21.81
C ASP A 69 10.09 -0.94 20.43
N SER A 70 8.84 -0.79 19.99
CA SER A 70 8.37 -1.44 18.77
C SER A 70 7.82 -0.49 17.69
N CYS A 71 7.18 0.59 18.10
CA CYS A 71 6.62 1.58 17.19
C CYS A 71 6.51 2.97 17.84
N PRO A 72 7.68 3.61 18.15
CA PRO A 72 7.73 4.89 18.85
C PRO A 72 7.02 6.03 18.13
N TYR A 73 6.95 5.99 16.81
CA TYR A 73 6.35 7.07 15.99
C TYR A 73 4.91 6.80 15.56
N ARG A 74 4.26 5.75 16.11
CA ARG A 74 2.93 5.34 15.67
C ARG A 74 1.87 6.44 15.83
N ALA A 75 1.84 7.11 16.97
CA ALA A 75 0.87 8.15 17.27
C ALA A 75 0.96 9.35 16.30
N ASP A 76 2.17 9.68 15.85
CA ASP A 76 2.41 10.80 14.94
C ASP A 76 2.17 10.40 13.48
N VAL A 77 2.63 9.21 13.09
CA VAL A 77 2.65 8.77 11.69
C VAL A 77 1.29 8.30 11.21
N MET A 78 0.56 7.49 11.99
CA MET A 78 -0.65 6.83 11.51
C MET A 78 -1.78 7.79 11.13
N PRO A 79 -2.07 8.86 11.89
CA PRO A 79 -3.08 9.84 11.52
C PRO A 79 -2.82 10.53 10.18
N VAL A 80 -1.58 10.88 9.91
CA VAL A 80 -1.17 11.53 8.65
C VAL A 80 -1.20 10.53 7.50
N PHE A 81 -0.64 9.34 7.71
CA PHE A 81 -0.56 8.27 6.71
C PHE A 81 -1.94 7.87 6.15
N PHE A 82 -2.90 7.58 7.02
CA PHE A 82 -4.23 7.15 6.59
C PHE A 82 -5.03 8.27 5.91
N ARG A 83 -4.89 9.51 6.36
CA ARG A 83 -5.54 10.66 5.70
C ARG A 83 -4.98 10.89 4.29
N ILE A 84 -3.67 10.75 4.10
CA ILE A 84 -3.08 10.83 2.75
C ILE A 84 -3.57 9.69 1.88
N LEU A 85 -3.59 8.44 2.38
CA LEU A 85 -4.14 7.31 1.62
C LEU A 85 -5.58 7.56 1.18
N TYR A 86 -6.43 8.01 2.09
CA TYR A 86 -7.83 8.25 1.82
C TYR A 86 -8.04 9.37 0.80
N THR A 87 -7.36 10.50 0.96
CA THR A 87 -7.56 11.68 0.09
C THR A 87 -6.89 11.57 -1.27
N SER A 88 -5.79 10.82 -1.35
CA SER A 88 -5.00 10.72 -2.60
C SER A 88 -5.29 9.49 -3.44
N GLY A 89 -5.90 8.45 -2.86
CA GLY A 89 -6.09 7.17 -3.52
C GLY A 89 -4.78 6.45 -3.89
N MET A 90 -3.66 6.78 -3.26
CA MET A 90 -2.40 6.08 -3.45
C MET A 90 -2.50 4.61 -3.01
N ARG A 91 -1.66 3.74 -3.61
CA ARG A 91 -1.52 2.39 -3.07
C ARG A 91 -0.78 2.43 -1.73
N VAL A 92 -1.18 1.56 -0.81
CA VAL A 92 -0.48 1.41 0.50
C VAL A 92 1.02 1.19 0.30
N SER A 93 1.41 0.37 -0.69
CA SER A 93 2.82 0.10 -0.98
C SER A 93 3.59 1.33 -1.48
N GLU A 94 2.94 2.22 -2.21
CA GLU A 94 3.55 3.46 -2.72
C GLU A 94 3.81 4.42 -1.55
N LEU A 95 2.80 4.70 -0.73
CA LEU A 95 2.94 5.65 0.36
C LEU A 95 3.88 5.15 1.47
N ARG A 96 3.78 3.88 1.90
CA ARG A 96 4.63 3.34 2.97
C ARG A 96 6.12 3.27 2.60
N LEU A 97 6.44 3.24 1.30
CA LEU A 97 7.81 3.20 0.80
C LEU A 97 8.31 4.57 0.31
N ALA A 98 7.48 5.62 0.40
CA ALA A 98 7.89 6.98 0.05
C ALA A 98 9.04 7.43 0.95
N ARG A 99 10.08 7.98 0.33
CA ARG A 99 11.25 8.53 1.02
C ARG A 99 11.08 10.01 1.27
N ILE A 100 11.89 10.59 2.13
CA ILE A 100 11.86 12.02 2.44
C ILE A 100 12.03 12.85 1.16
N ARG A 101 12.94 12.47 0.27
CA ARG A 101 13.18 13.13 -1.02
C ARG A 101 12.00 13.09 -1.98
N ASP A 102 11.09 12.11 -1.83
CA ASP A 102 9.94 11.96 -2.71
C ASP A 102 8.79 12.90 -2.34
N ILE A 103 8.87 13.57 -1.19
CA ILE A 103 7.81 14.44 -0.66
C ILE A 103 8.23 15.90 -0.75
N ASN A 104 7.65 16.62 -1.69
CA ASN A 104 7.86 18.05 -1.83
C ASN A 104 6.87 18.82 -0.94
N LEU A 105 7.29 19.18 0.27
CA LEU A 105 6.48 19.91 1.23
C LEU A 105 6.33 21.41 0.89
N GLY A 106 7.16 21.95 0.00
CA GLY A 106 7.05 23.32 -0.49
C GLY A 106 5.89 23.48 -1.46
N GLU A 107 5.74 22.55 -2.39
CA GLU A 107 4.72 22.58 -3.43
C GLU A 107 3.54 21.63 -3.14
N GLY A 108 3.61 20.80 -2.10
CA GLY A 108 2.52 19.95 -1.63
C GLY A 108 2.22 18.76 -2.52
N TYR A 109 3.23 17.99 -2.93
CA TYR A 109 3.02 16.75 -3.68
C TYR A 109 3.99 15.64 -3.29
N ILE A 110 3.64 14.41 -3.62
CA ILE A 110 4.48 13.21 -3.50
C ILE A 110 4.81 12.69 -4.89
N THR A 111 6.09 12.42 -5.15
CA THR A 111 6.57 11.78 -6.39
C THR A 111 6.54 10.27 -6.25
N ILE A 112 5.89 9.57 -7.16
CA ILE A 112 5.88 8.11 -7.25
C ILE A 112 6.73 7.69 -8.44
N HIS A 113 7.91 7.11 -8.17
CA HIS A 113 8.87 6.72 -9.19
C HIS A 113 8.53 5.39 -9.89
N GLU A 114 7.91 4.45 -9.19
CA GLU A 114 7.59 3.12 -9.73
C GLU A 114 6.07 2.87 -9.81
N ALA A 115 5.36 3.68 -10.58
CA ALA A 115 3.98 3.37 -10.90
C ALA A 115 3.90 2.16 -11.85
N LYS A 116 2.75 1.49 -11.91
CA LYS A 116 2.48 0.41 -12.87
C LYS A 116 2.84 0.89 -14.28
N ASN A 117 3.79 0.22 -14.95
CA ASN A 117 4.41 0.57 -16.25
C ASN A 117 5.62 1.53 -16.18
N HIS A 118 6.35 1.61 -15.07
CA HIS A 118 7.57 2.43 -14.91
C HIS A 118 7.39 3.92 -15.25
N LYS A 119 6.18 4.46 -15.05
CA LYS A 119 5.92 5.89 -15.25
C LYS A 119 5.90 6.58 -13.89
N GLU A 120 6.60 7.69 -13.80
CA GLU A 120 6.52 8.59 -12.65
C GLU A 120 5.18 9.33 -12.66
N ARG A 121 4.67 9.63 -11.47
CA ARG A 121 3.51 10.51 -11.31
C ARG A 121 3.63 11.35 -10.05
N TYR A 122 3.10 12.54 -10.12
CA TYR A 122 2.94 13.43 -8.97
C TYR A 122 1.55 13.27 -8.37
N VAL A 123 1.50 13.17 -7.06
CA VAL A 123 0.25 13.04 -6.29
C VAL A 123 0.13 14.26 -5.39
N PRO A 124 -0.80 15.18 -5.64
CA PRO A 124 -0.96 16.36 -4.81
C PRO A 124 -1.46 16.00 -3.40
N ILE A 125 -0.97 16.73 -2.41
CA ILE A 125 -1.38 16.62 -1.01
C ILE A 125 -2.20 17.87 -0.66
N HIS A 126 -3.31 17.68 0.05
CA HIS A 126 -4.09 18.82 0.54
C HIS A 126 -3.25 19.70 1.48
N PRO A 127 -3.36 21.04 1.42
CA PRO A 127 -2.53 21.95 2.22
C PRO A 127 -2.47 21.63 3.71
N LEU A 128 -3.62 21.31 4.33
CA LEU A 128 -3.66 20.91 5.75
C LEU A 128 -2.85 19.64 6.04
N LEU A 129 -2.80 18.70 5.10
CA LEU A 129 -1.99 17.48 5.25
C LEU A 129 -0.51 17.76 4.96
N THR A 130 -0.21 18.71 4.08
CA THR A 130 1.16 19.19 3.86
C THR A 130 1.73 19.79 5.13
N ASP A 131 0.96 20.60 5.86
CA ASP A 131 1.40 21.16 7.12
C ASP A 131 1.59 20.09 8.21
N LYS A 132 0.71 19.09 8.27
CA LYS A 132 0.90 17.92 9.13
C LYS A 132 2.15 17.10 8.76
N CYS A 133 2.49 17.00 7.48
CA CYS A 133 3.74 16.39 7.05
C CYS A 133 4.97 17.21 7.45
N LYS A 134 4.89 18.55 7.46
CA LYS A 134 5.97 19.40 7.98
C LYS A 134 6.18 19.18 9.47
N GLU A 135 5.10 19.21 10.27
CA GLU A 135 5.14 18.88 11.71
C GLU A 135 5.77 17.49 11.93
N LEU A 136 5.34 16.48 11.18
CA LEU A 136 5.88 15.14 11.25
C LEU A 136 7.38 15.13 10.93
N LYS A 137 7.81 15.84 9.89
CA LYS A 137 9.23 15.93 9.51
C LYS A 137 10.07 16.58 10.62
N GLU A 138 9.58 17.63 11.23
CA GLU A 138 10.25 18.33 12.33
C GLU A 138 10.35 17.44 13.59
N ASN A 139 9.35 16.60 13.86
CA ASN A 139 9.32 15.78 15.06
C ASN A 139 10.17 14.51 14.96
N ILE A 140 10.14 13.80 13.83
CA ILE A 140 10.75 12.48 13.71
C ILE A 140 11.93 12.40 12.73
N HIS A 141 12.17 13.42 11.89
CA HIS A 141 13.19 13.40 10.85
C HIS A 141 14.30 14.44 11.05
N VAL A 142 14.53 14.90 12.27
CA VAL A 142 15.53 15.96 12.59
C VAL A 142 16.95 15.59 12.08
N HIS A 143 17.29 14.30 12.12
CA HIS A 143 18.61 13.81 11.74
C HIS A 143 18.55 12.78 10.60
N SER A 144 17.40 12.66 9.94
CA SER A 144 17.19 11.69 8.85
C SER A 144 17.82 12.18 7.55
N SER A 145 18.37 11.24 6.78
CA SER A 145 18.79 11.50 5.40
C SER A 145 17.59 11.54 4.45
N ASP A 146 17.73 12.17 3.31
CA ASP A 146 16.67 12.23 2.28
C ASP A 146 16.30 10.85 1.73
N ASP A 147 17.15 9.84 1.90
CA ASP A 147 16.93 8.45 1.50
C ASP A 147 16.14 7.62 2.50
N GLU A 148 15.88 8.14 3.69
CA GLU A 148 15.05 7.44 4.68
C GLU A 148 13.57 7.46 4.33
N TYR A 149 12.83 6.47 4.87
CA TYR A 149 11.38 6.39 4.67
C TYR A 149 10.66 7.47 5.45
N PHE A 150 9.79 8.23 4.79
CA PHE A 150 9.06 9.31 5.43
C PHE A 150 8.03 8.79 6.46
N PHE A 151 7.31 7.72 6.11
CA PHE A 151 6.34 7.09 7.01
C PHE A 151 6.96 5.85 7.65
N MET A 152 7.62 6.03 8.77
CA MET A 152 8.24 4.95 9.54
C MET A 152 7.66 4.88 10.95
N LEU A 153 7.43 3.69 11.47
CA LEU A 153 7.00 3.49 12.87
C LEU A 153 8.19 3.23 13.80
N LEU A 154 9.31 2.82 13.23
CA LEU A 154 10.58 2.57 13.88
C LEU A 154 11.70 3.18 13.05
N PRO A 155 12.70 3.86 13.66
CA PRO A 155 13.80 4.49 12.93
C PRO A 155 14.46 3.58 11.90
N GLY A 156 14.69 4.10 10.68
CA GLY A 156 15.40 3.43 9.59
C GLY A 156 14.69 2.21 8.99
N ARG A 157 13.44 1.92 9.34
CA ARG A 157 12.69 0.78 8.81
C ARG A 157 11.39 1.20 8.15
N PRO A 158 11.07 0.69 6.94
CA PRO A 158 9.79 0.96 6.31
C PRO A 158 8.65 0.29 7.09
N MET A 159 7.48 0.89 7.07
CA MET A 159 6.27 0.22 7.56
C MET A 159 6.03 -1.10 6.82
N THR A 160 5.69 -2.16 7.54
CA THR A 160 5.24 -3.43 6.95
C THR A 160 3.75 -3.36 6.62
N LEU A 161 3.28 -4.20 5.70
CA LEU A 161 1.84 -4.34 5.44
C LEU A 161 1.09 -4.77 6.70
N GLY A 162 1.72 -5.59 7.56
CA GLY A 162 1.16 -5.98 8.85
C GLY A 162 0.91 -4.81 9.79
N ASN A 163 1.74 -3.76 9.76
CA ASN A 163 1.53 -2.55 10.55
C ASN A 163 0.30 -1.75 10.08
N VAL A 164 -0.06 -1.85 8.80
CA VAL A 164 -1.21 -1.13 8.22
C VAL A 164 -2.51 -1.91 8.43
N TYR A 165 -2.50 -3.25 8.28
CA TYR A 165 -3.71 -4.08 8.30
C TYR A 165 -4.07 -4.68 9.66
N LYS A 166 -3.23 -4.57 10.69
CA LYS A 166 -3.47 -5.10 12.04
C LYS A 166 -3.91 -4.03 13.05
N ASN A 167 -4.44 -2.93 12.56
CA ASN A 167 -4.98 -1.85 13.41
C ASN A 167 -6.49 -1.96 13.54
#